data_91edaa761a535824cb029b8469fe1906
#
_entry.id   91edaa761a535824cb029b8469fe1906
#
_cell.length_a   1.000
_cell.length_b   1.000
_cell.length_c   1.000
_cell.angle_alpha   90.00
_cell.angle_beta   90.00
_cell.angle_gamma   90.00
#
_symmetry.space_group_name_H-M   'P 1'
#
loop_
_entity.id
_entity.type
_entity.pdbx_description
1 polymer ?
#
loop_
_entity_poly.entity_id
_entity_poly.type
_entity_poly.pdbx_seq_one_letter_code
_entity_poly.pdbx_strand_id
1 'polypeptide(L)'
;MKKLKNWDNKTWLSSKSYISQFNKFLKTKINLNKNSKILDIGCGRANIISALQKKYKFRSKPIGIDVVANKDVKKNIVFRKIDALKYLKKKDKYDLILIKQTI
;
A
#
# COMPACT_ATOMS: atom_id res chain seq x y z
N MET A 1 -4.85 -7.37 -25.25
CA MET A 1 -5.01 -7.50 -23.81
C MET A 1 -6.31 -8.20 -23.47
N LYS A 2 -6.27 -9.07 -22.48
CA LYS A 2 -7.45 -9.78 -22.04
C LYS A 2 -8.46 -8.79 -21.46
N LYS A 3 -9.74 -9.03 -21.73
CA LYS A 3 -10.79 -8.19 -21.19
C LYS A 3 -10.87 -8.29 -19.68
N LEU A 4 -11.19 -7.17 -19.05
CA LEU A 4 -11.27 -7.09 -17.62
C LEU A 4 -12.71 -6.90 -17.13
N LYS A 5 -13.68 -7.33 -17.91
CA LYS A 5 -15.08 -7.09 -17.56
C LYS A 5 -15.54 -7.71 -16.25
N ASN A 6 -14.91 -8.79 -15.82
CA ASN A 6 -15.22 -9.41 -14.54
C ASN A 6 -14.21 -9.05 -13.48
N TRP A 7 -13.40 -8.09 -13.77
CA TRP A 7 -12.34 -7.65 -12.89
C TRP A 7 -12.94 -6.72 -11.85
N ASP A 8 -12.52 -6.91 -10.60
CA ASP A 8 -12.84 -5.97 -9.56
C ASP A 8 -11.56 -5.61 -8.80
N ASN A 9 -11.49 -4.37 -8.34
CA ASN A 9 -10.28 -3.84 -7.72
C ASN A 9 -9.88 -4.64 -6.50
N LYS A 10 -10.84 -5.06 -5.71
CA LYS A 10 -10.55 -5.75 -4.46
C LYS A 10 -9.86 -7.08 -4.74
N THR A 11 -10.42 -7.87 -5.64
CA THR A 11 -9.86 -9.18 -5.98
C THR A 11 -8.50 -9.02 -6.66
N TRP A 12 -8.42 -8.12 -7.61
CA TRP A 12 -7.19 -7.89 -8.37
C TRP A 12 -6.06 -7.44 -7.45
N LEU A 13 -6.32 -6.44 -6.62
CA LEU A 13 -5.30 -5.87 -5.74
C LEU A 13 -4.85 -6.85 -4.67
N SER A 14 -5.63 -7.87 -4.38
CA SER A 14 -5.29 -8.88 -3.39
C SER A 14 -4.54 -10.07 -3.98
N SER A 15 -4.47 -10.19 -5.31
CA SER A 15 -3.86 -11.34 -5.93
C SER A 15 -2.35 -11.34 -5.73
N LYS A 16 -1.79 -12.53 -5.52
CA LYS A 16 -0.35 -12.68 -5.37
C LYS A 16 0.39 -12.27 -6.65
N SER A 17 -0.21 -12.54 -7.80
CA SER A 17 0.38 -12.18 -9.09
C SER A 17 0.52 -10.67 -9.22
N TYR A 18 -0.52 -9.93 -8.90
CA TYR A 18 -0.49 -8.49 -8.98
C TYR A 18 0.55 -7.90 -8.03
N ILE A 19 0.58 -8.39 -6.79
CA ILE A 19 1.52 -7.90 -5.80
C ILE A 19 2.96 -8.18 -6.24
N SER A 20 3.21 -9.37 -6.77
CA SER A 20 4.54 -9.73 -7.25
C SER A 20 4.99 -8.83 -8.39
N GLN A 21 4.12 -8.58 -9.37
CA GLN A 21 4.44 -7.71 -10.48
C GLN A 21 4.66 -6.26 -10.04
N PHE A 22 3.86 -5.80 -9.10
CA PHE A 22 4.00 -4.47 -8.56
C PHE A 22 5.35 -4.30 -7.86
N ASN A 23 5.75 -5.30 -7.09
CA ASN A 23 7.04 -5.27 -6.41
C ASN A 23 8.21 -5.24 -7.40
N LYS A 24 8.12 -6.01 -8.48
CA LYS A 24 9.12 -5.97 -9.54
C LYS A 24 9.20 -4.60 -10.18
N PHE A 25 8.06 -4.01 -10.43
CA PHE A 25 8.01 -2.66 -10.99
C PHE A 25 8.69 -1.65 -10.07
N LEU A 26 8.39 -1.71 -8.79
CA LEU A 26 9.00 -0.81 -7.81
C LEU A 26 10.52 -0.95 -7.78
N LYS A 27 11.03 -2.16 -7.89
CA LYS A 27 12.48 -2.39 -7.89
C LYS A 27 13.19 -1.63 -9.01
N THR A 28 12.53 -1.46 -10.14
CA THR A 28 13.14 -0.77 -11.27
C THR A 28 13.05 0.75 -11.17
N LYS A 29 12.23 1.27 -10.26
CA LYS A 29 11.97 2.71 -10.15
C LYS A 29 12.49 3.34 -8.89
N ILE A 30 12.58 2.58 -7.81
CA ILE A 30 12.88 3.13 -6.49
C ILE A 30 13.79 2.17 -5.74
N ASN A 31 14.79 2.71 -5.08
CA ASN A 31 15.64 1.93 -4.19
C ASN A 31 15.09 1.99 -2.78
N LEU A 32 14.33 0.97 -2.40
CA LEU A 32 13.81 0.85 -1.05
C LEU A 32 14.78 0.06 -0.19
N ASN A 33 14.85 0.40 1.07
CA ASN A 33 15.65 -0.32 2.05
C ASN A 33 14.96 -0.28 3.41
N LYS A 34 15.56 -0.91 4.40
CA LYS A 34 14.94 -1.01 5.73
C LYS A 34 14.71 0.33 6.42
N ASN A 35 15.31 1.40 5.96
CA ASN A 35 15.10 2.73 6.53
C ASN A 35 14.05 3.54 5.77
N SER A 36 13.47 2.99 4.72
CA SER A 36 12.48 3.68 3.91
C SER A 36 11.18 3.86 4.67
N LYS A 37 10.53 4.98 4.47
CA LYS A 37 9.22 5.28 5.04
C LYS A 37 8.17 5.22 3.95
N ILE A 38 7.10 4.46 4.20
CA ILE A 38 6.08 4.15 3.20
C ILE A 38 4.71 4.60 3.69
N LEU A 39 3.98 5.26 2.81
CA LEU A 39 2.59 5.62 3.04
C LEU A 39 1.73 5.10 1.90
N ASP A 40 0.62 4.48 2.22
CA ASP A 40 -0.34 3.96 1.25
C ASP A 40 -1.68 4.64 1.48
N ILE A 41 -2.09 5.46 0.55
CA ILE A 41 -3.36 6.19 0.61
C ILE A 41 -4.43 5.37 -0.09
N GLY A 42 -5.52 5.07 0.61
CA GLY A 42 -6.54 4.17 0.11
C GLY A 42 -6.07 2.73 0.18
N CYS A 43 -5.51 2.35 1.31
CA CYS A 43 -4.78 1.09 1.43
C CYS A 43 -5.67 -0.16 1.43
N GLY A 44 -6.95 -0.03 1.74
CA GLY A 44 -7.83 -1.19 1.87
C GLY A 44 -7.29 -2.17 2.90
N ARG A 45 -7.03 -3.41 2.48
CA ARG A 45 -6.46 -4.44 3.34
C ARG A 45 -4.96 -4.30 3.54
N ALA A 46 -4.34 -3.34 2.86
CA ALA A 46 -2.91 -3.08 2.94
C ALA A 46 -2.05 -4.24 2.44
N ASN A 47 -2.54 -4.98 1.46
CA ASN A 47 -1.82 -6.14 0.95
C ASN A 47 -0.47 -5.78 0.33
N ILE A 48 -0.42 -4.67 -0.40
CA ILE A 48 0.81 -4.26 -1.08
C ILE A 48 1.89 -3.86 -0.09
N ILE A 49 1.56 -2.95 0.84
CA ILE A 49 2.56 -2.50 1.80
C ILE A 49 2.91 -3.59 2.81
N SER A 50 1.99 -4.51 3.07
CA SER A 50 2.28 -5.68 3.89
C SER A 50 3.34 -6.57 3.23
N ALA A 51 3.20 -6.78 1.92
CA ALA A 51 4.18 -7.57 1.16
C ALA A 51 5.53 -6.87 1.12
N LEU A 52 5.54 -5.55 0.98
CA LEU A 52 6.77 -4.77 1.03
C LEU A 52 7.44 -4.90 2.39
N GLN A 53 6.66 -4.84 3.47
CA GLN A 53 7.20 -4.99 4.82
C GLN A 53 7.84 -6.35 5.01
N LYS A 54 7.24 -7.40 4.51
CA LYS A 54 7.81 -8.74 4.60
C LYS A 54 9.15 -8.84 3.87
N LYS A 55 9.24 -8.14 2.75
CA LYS A 55 10.45 -8.20 1.91
C LYS A 55 11.59 -7.33 2.45
N TYR A 56 11.29 -6.08 2.77
CA TYR A 56 12.33 -5.11 3.15
C TYR A 56 12.54 -5.00 4.65
N LYS A 57 11.60 -5.44 5.45
CA LYS A 57 11.68 -5.39 6.92
C LYS A 57 11.97 -3.98 7.41
N PHE A 58 11.13 -3.04 6.98
CA PHE A 58 11.30 -1.64 7.36
C PHE A 58 11.35 -1.47 8.87
N ARG A 59 12.23 -0.61 9.33
CA ARG A 59 12.34 -0.29 10.75
C ARG A 59 11.10 0.43 11.26
N SER A 60 10.55 1.32 10.42
CA SER A 60 9.27 1.95 10.71
C SER A 60 8.21 1.22 9.89
N LYS A 61 7.19 0.69 10.55
CA LYS A 61 6.12 -0.01 9.85
C LYS A 61 5.48 0.91 8.81
N PRO A 62 5.22 0.40 7.60
CA PRO A 62 4.47 1.18 6.61
C PRO A 62 3.13 1.63 7.18
N ILE A 63 2.68 2.79 6.75
CA ILE A 63 1.42 3.35 7.20
C ILE A 63 0.42 3.26 6.06
N GLY A 64 -0.73 2.66 6.34
CA GLY A 64 -1.84 2.63 5.42
C GLY A 64 -2.99 3.46 5.97
N ILE A 65 -3.54 4.32 5.14
CA ILE A 65 -4.71 5.12 5.54
C ILE A 65 -5.87 4.85 4.61
N ASP A 66 -7.07 4.92 5.18
CA ASP A 66 -8.29 4.75 4.42
C ASP A 66 -9.43 5.41 5.19
N VAL A 67 -10.46 5.83 4.47
CA VAL A 67 -11.66 6.41 5.11
C VAL A 67 -12.57 5.33 5.67
N VAL A 68 -12.38 4.10 5.26
CA VAL A 68 -13.19 2.97 5.71
C VAL A 68 -12.32 2.04 6.56
N ALA A 69 -12.83 1.65 7.72
CA ALA A 69 -12.17 0.64 8.53
C ALA A 69 -12.32 -0.72 7.86
N ASN A 70 -11.23 -1.48 7.82
CA ASN A 70 -11.23 -2.81 7.22
C ASN A 70 -10.79 -3.83 8.27
N LYS A 71 -11.63 -4.84 8.52
CA LYS A 71 -11.35 -5.84 9.53
C LYS A 71 -10.15 -6.72 9.17
N ASP A 72 -9.89 -6.86 7.89
CA ASP A 72 -8.85 -7.76 7.39
C ASP A 72 -7.52 -7.06 7.13
N VAL A 73 -7.32 -5.88 7.71
CA VAL A 73 -6.06 -5.17 7.55
C VAL A 73 -4.92 -5.99 8.13
N LYS A 74 -3.83 -6.05 7.38
CA LYS A 74 -2.64 -6.79 7.81
C LYS A 74 -2.03 -6.18 9.07
N LYS A 75 -1.42 -7.04 9.89
CA LYS A 75 -0.92 -6.61 11.20
C LYS A 75 0.50 -6.06 11.18
N ASN A 76 1.22 -6.26 10.10
CA ASN A 76 2.61 -5.79 10.00
C ASN A 76 2.73 -4.37 9.49
N ILE A 77 1.62 -3.65 9.43
CA ILE A 77 1.59 -2.23 9.07
C ILE A 77 0.77 -1.47 10.10
N VAL A 78 0.86 -0.14 10.03
CA VAL A 78 0.06 0.73 10.88
C VAL A 78 -1.13 1.22 10.05
N PHE A 79 -2.33 0.93 10.51
CA PHE A 79 -3.54 1.38 9.82
C PHE A 79 -4.14 2.58 10.54
N ARG A 80 -4.57 3.58 9.76
CA ARG A 80 -5.29 4.73 10.28
C ARG A 80 -6.54 4.97 9.47
N LYS A 81 -7.69 5.02 10.15
CA LYS A 81 -8.94 5.41 9.51
C LYS A 81 -9.03 6.92 9.52
N ILE A 82 -8.62 7.53 8.42
CA ILE A 82 -8.56 8.99 8.35
C ILE A 82 -8.63 9.42 6.89
N ASP A 83 -9.17 10.61 6.67
CA ASP A 83 -9.17 11.24 5.36
C ASP A 83 -7.75 11.65 4.99
N ALA A 84 -7.38 11.37 3.73
CA ALA A 84 -6.03 11.65 3.23
C ALA A 84 -5.65 13.12 3.38
N LEU A 85 -6.58 14.03 3.10
CA LEU A 85 -6.28 15.46 3.19
C LEU A 85 -5.95 15.87 4.63
N LYS A 86 -6.64 15.29 5.60
CA LYS A 86 -6.34 15.54 7.00
C LYS A 86 -5.00 14.97 7.39
N TYR A 87 -4.72 13.75 6.93
CA TYR A 87 -3.45 13.09 7.27
C TYR A 87 -2.26 13.83 6.67
N LEU A 88 -2.38 14.27 5.42
CA LEU A 88 -1.29 14.94 4.72
C LEU A 88 -1.01 16.34 5.22
N LYS A 89 -1.84 16.88 6.09
CA LYS A 89 -1.52 18.14 6.77
C LYS A 89 -0.35 17.99 7.74
N LYS A 90 -0.06 16.77 8.17
CA LYS A 90 1.15 16.51 8.92
C LYS A 90 2.36 16.68 8.01
N LYS A 91 3.43 17.21 8.55
CA LYS A 91 4.62 17.48 7.74
C LYS A 91 5.61 16.32 7.75
N ASP A 92 5.09 15.11 7.70
CA ASP A 92 5.94 13.94 7.64
C ASP A 92 6.48 13.74 6.24
N LYS A 93 7.65 13.16 6.15
CA LYS A 93 8.28 12.85 4.87
C LYS A 93 8.26 11.34 4.64
N TYR A 94 8.05 10.96 3.39
CA TYR A 94 8.00 9.56 3.01
C TYR A 94 8.90 9.32 1.82
N ASP A 95 9.48 8.13 1.76
CA ASP A 95 10.29 7.71 0.61
C ASP A 95 9.42 7.22 -0.54
N LEU A 96 8.24 6.70 -0.21
CA LEU A 96 7.28 6.23 -1.20
C LEU A 96 5.87 6.52 -0.72
N ILE A 97 5.08 7.13 -1.57
CA ILE A 97 3.66 7.31 -1.32
C ILE A 97 2.90 6.61 -2.42
N LEU A 98 2.09 5.63 -2.05
CA LEU A 98 1.21 4.93 -2.98
C LEU A 98 -0.17 5.54 -2.89
N ILE A 99 -0.77 5.80 -4.05
CA ILE A 99 -2.13 6.29 -4.13
C ILE A 99 -2.88 5.35 -5.04
N LYS A 100 -3.80 4.60 -4.46
CA LYS A 100 -4.60 3.67 -5.24
C LYS A 100 -5.92 4.30 -5.58
N GLN A 101 -6.37 4.04 -6.78
CA GLN A 101 -7.66 4.53 -7.21
C GLN A 101 -8.75 3.77 -6.46
N THR A 102 -9.60 4.52 -5.79
CA THR A 102 -10.77 3.97 -5.13
C THR A 102 -12.00 4.50 -5.87
N ILE A 103 -12.83 3.60 -6.30
CA ILE A 103 -14.04 3.98 -7.03
C ILE A 103 -15.25 3.63 -6.20
#